data_052d45cd379907b9a2a39eaf1869b96c
#
_entry.id   052d45cd379907b9a2a39eaf1869b96c
#
_cell.length_a   1.000
_cell.length_b   1.000
_cell.length_c   1.000
_cell.angle_alpha   90.00
_cell.angle_beta   90.00
_cell.angle_gamma   90.00
#
_symmetry.space_group_name_H-M   'P 1'
#
loop_
_entity.id
_entity.type
_entity.pdbx_description
1 polymer ?
#
loop_
_entity_poly.entity_id
_entity_poly.type
_entity_poly.pdbx_seq_one_letter_code
_entity_poly.pdbx_strand_id
1 'polypeptide(L)'
;MPNNLDISKYAYDPATESCNADMMMVGDSVTSGTSDAIQAAFPNAFIDGLPNRQLPQAVDVYQQDTAAGHSGSVVVFGLGTNGVISNEQEVQQLIDLTGGKPTYFITIRMPYPWQENNNNTMLREAAKKNKNVGIIDWHGYSEGHSEYLNDDGIHPNMPGAYAYATMIRQAVCGQ
;
A
#
# COMPACT_ATOMS: atom_id res chain seq x y z
N MET A 1 -2.90 3.04 12.57
CA MET A 1 -2.25 1.75 12.75
C MET A 1 -3.26 0.64 12.57
N PRO A 2 -2.93 -0.41 11.85
CA PRO A 2 -3.77 -1.58 11.69
C PRO A 2 -3.82 -2.31 13.03
N ASN A 3 -4.96 -2.60 13.45
CA ASN A 3 -5.19 -2.82 14.85
C ASN A 3 -5.55 -4.24 15.16
N ASN A 4 -5.83 -5.06 14.15
CA ASN A 4 -6.32 -6.43 14.31
C ASN A 4 -5.60 -7.44 13.42
N LEU A 5 -4.55 -7.03 12.72
CA LEU A 5 -3.80 -7.92 11.85
C LEU A 5 -2.64 -8.55 12.61
N ASP A 6 -2.50 -9.87 12.48
CA ASP A 6 -1.43 -10.62 13.13
C ASP A 6 -0.11 -10.42 12.36
N ILE A 7 0.73 -9.53 12.89
CA ILE A 7 2.07 -9.23 12.36
C ILE A 7 3.15 -10.19 12.88
N SER A 8 2.84 -11.06 13.85
CA SER A 8 3.79 -12.04 14.40
C SER A 8 4.06 -13.20 13.44
N LYS A 9 3.26 -13.31 12.38
CA LYS A 9 3.31 -14.40 11.39
C LYS A 9 4.58 -14.39 10.54
N TYR A 10 5.20 -13.22 10.35
CA TYR A 10 6.33 -13.05 9.44
C TYR A 10 7.62 -12.76 10.21
N ALA A 11 8.74 -13.25 9.68
CA ALA A 11 10.05 -13.04 10.27
C ALA A 11 10.77 -11.86 9.61
N TYR A 12 11.36 -11.03 10.45
CA TYR A 12 12.26 -9.94 10.05
C TYR A 12 13.72 -10.42 10.14
N ASP A 13 14.49 -10.16 9.11
CA ASP A 13 15.93 -10.36 9.10
C ASP A 13 16.66 -9.02 9.27
N PRO A 14 17.30 -8.76 10.43
CA PRO A 14 17.99 -7.49 10.68
C PRO A 14 19.28 -7.33 9.87
N ALA A 15 19.84 -8.40 9.33
CA ALA A 15 21.06 -8.32 8.53
C ALA A 15 20.81 -7.75 7.12
N THR A 16 19.63 -8.03 6.59
CA THR A 16 19.19 -7.54 5.27
C THR A 16 18.09 -6.50 5.36
N GLU A 17 17.62 -6.20 6.56
CA GLU A 17 16.47 -5.33 6.83
C GLU A 17 15.21 -5.76 6.07
N SER A 18 15.02 -7.06 5.86
CA SER A 18 13.93 -7.61 5.06
C SER A 18 12.92 -8.42 5.88
N CYS A 19 11.73 -8.54 5.34
CA CYS A 19 10.60 -9.31 5.87
C CYS A 19 10.30 -10.49 4.92
N ASN A 20 10.12 -11.69 5.46
CA ASN A 20 9.88 -12.87 4.66
C ASN A 20 8.42 -13.05 4.20
N ALA A 21 7.56 -12.05 4.38
CA ALA A 21 6.17 -12.11 3.96
C ALA A 21 6.06 -12.31 2.44
N ASP A 22 5.20 -13.24 2.05
CA ASP A 22 4.75 -13.42 0.68
C ASP A 22 3.63 -12.39 0.41
N MET A 23 4.03 -11.16 0.13
CA MET A 23 3.14 -10.03 -0.09
C MET A 23 2.75 -9.92 -1.56
N MET A 24 1.47 -9.68 -1.82
CA MET A 24 0.99 -9.25 -3.14
C MET A 24 0.63 -7.77 -3.06
N MET A 25 1.28 -6.93 -3.87
CA MET A 25 1.04 -5.50 -3.89
C MET A 25 0.59 -5.03 -5.27
N VAL A 26 -0.53 -4.33 -5.30
CA VAL A 26 -1.05 -3.64 -6.48
C VAL A 26 -1.08 -2.14 -6.21
N GLY A 27 -0.50 -1.36 -7.12
CA GLY A 27 -0.39 0.08 -6.90
C GLY A 27 -0.27 0.92 -8.17
N ASP A 28 -0.13 2.22 -7.95
CA ASP A 28 0.01 3.24 -8.99
C ASP A 28 1.49 3.64 -9.21
N SER A 29 1.73 4.88 -9.67
CA SER A 29 3.07 5.41 -9.93
C SER A 29 3.94 5.48 -8.69
N VAL A 30 3.37 5.67 -7.50
CA VAL A 30 4.12 5.68 -6.24
C VAL A 30 4.68 4.28 -5.98
N THR A 31 3.86 3.24 -6.13
CA THR A 31 4.32 1.85 -6.02
C THR A 31 5.35 1.51 -7.08
N SER A 32 5.12 1.90 -8.35
CA SER A 32 6.07 1.67 -9.43
C SER A 32 7.43 2.33 -9.15
N GLY A 33 7.42 3.59 -8.71
CA GLY A 33 8.64 4.34 -8.42
C GLY A 33 9.40 3.90 -7.15
N THR A 34 8.75 3.14 -6.27
CA THR A 34 9.34 2.62 -5.03
C THR A 34 9.55 1.10 -5.05
N SER A 35 9.27 0.44 -6.18
CA SER A 35 9.26 -1.02 -6.30
C SER A 35 10.57 -1.69 -5.92
N ASP A 36 11.72 -1.11 -6.30
CA ASP A 36 13.03 -1.68 -5.96
C ASP A 36 13.27 -1.67 -4.44
N ALA A 37 12.92 -0.59 -3.76
CA ALA A 37 13.04 -0.50 -2.30
C ALA A 37 12.07 -1.46 -1.60
N ILE A 38 10.84 -1.58 -2.11
CA ILE A 38 9.85 -2.54 -1.58
C ILE A 38 10.34 -3.97 -1.82
N GLN A 39 10.87 -4.29 -3.01
CA GLN A 39 11.38 -5.63 -3.31
C GLN A 39 12.58 -6.01 -2.43
N ALA A 40 13.44 -5.04 -2.11
CA ALA A 40 14.55 -5.27 -1.17
C ALA A 40 14.04 -5.56 0.25
N ALA A 41 13.00 -4.83 0.70
CA ALA A 41 12.38 -5.05 2.00
C ALA A 41 11.53 -6.32 2.07
N PHE A 42 11.01 -6.81 0.94
CA PHE A 42 10.16 -7.99 0.82
C PHE A 42 10.62 -8.87 -0.35
N PRO A 43 11.65 -9.69 -0.17
CA PRO A 43 12.20 -10.50 -1.27
C PRO A 43 11.20 -11.46 -1.92
N ASN A 44 10.16 -11.88 -1.19
CA ASN A 44 9.12 -12.80 -1.64
C ASN A 44 7.87 -12.08 -2.19
N ALA A 45 7.89 -10.75 -2.31
CA ALA A 45 6.72 -10.01 -2.78
C ALA A 45 6.54 -10.11 -4.29
N PHE A 46 5.28 -10.18 -4.72
CA PHE A 46 4.86 -9.81 -6.07
C PHE A 46 4.35 -8.36 -6.05
N ILE A 47 4.91 -7.52 -6.91
CA ILE A 47 4.61 -6.09 -6.95
C ILE A 47 4.18 -5.70 -8.37
N ASP A 48 2.94 -5.27 -8.54
CA ASP A 48 2.40 -4.68 -9.77
C ASP A 48 2.07 -3.20 -9.55
N GLY A 49 3.01 -2.33 -9.89
CA GLY A 49 2.86 -0.87 -9.89
C GLY A 49 2.84 -0.32 -11.29
N LEU A 50 1.81 0.46 -11.64
CA LEU A 50 1.71 1.08 -12.96
C LEU A 50 1.31 2.56 -12.85
N PRO A 51 2.05 3.50 -13.51
CA PRO A 51 1.68 4.90 -13.57
C PRO A 51 0.25 5.14 -14.07
N ASN A 52 -0.41 6.14 -13.52
CA ASN A 52 -1.78 6.56 -13.83
C ASN A 52 -2.88 5.57 -13.46
N ARG A 53 -2.58 4.45 -12.83
CA ARG A 53 -3.60 3.50 -12.37
C ARG A 53 -4.51 4.14 -11.34
N GLN A 54 -5.81 4.08 -11.57
CA GLN A 54 -6.85 4.50 -10.63
C GLN A 54 -7.27 3.33 -9.74
N LEU A 55 -7.83 3.63 -8.56
CA LEU A 55 -8.22 2.60 -7.60
C LEU A 55 -9.23 1.58 -8.19
N PRO A 56 -10.28 1.96 -8.93
CA PRO A 56 -11.20 0.98 -9.50
C PRO A 56 -10.56 0.00 -10.49
N GLN A 57 -9.50 0.41 -11.18
CA GLN A 57 -8.79 -0.47 -12.13
C GLN A 57 -8.05 -1.62 -11.43
N ALA A 58 -7.73 -1.46 -10.15
CA ALA A 58 -7.06 -2.50 -9.38
C ALA A 58 -7.92 -3.76 -9.20
N VAL A 59 -9.23 -3.69 -9.39
CA VAL A 59 -10.14 -4.85 -9.39
C VAL A 59 -9.74 -5.83 -10.49
N ASP A 60 -9.68 -5.36 -11.73
CA ASP A 60 -9.32 -6.18 -12.88
C ASP A 60 -7.85 -6.65 -12.79
N VAL A 61 -6.95 -5.76 -12.35
CA VAL A 61 -5.53 -6.07 -12.19
C VAL A 61 -5.33 -7.19 -11.17
N TYR A 62 -5.92 -7.09 -9.99
CA TYR A 62 -5.81 -8.12 -8.96
C TYR A 62 -6.34 -9.48 -9.45
N GLN A 63 -7.45 -9.47 -10.19
CA GLN A 63 -8.01 -10.69 -10.78
C GLN A 63 -7.10 -11.30 -11.85
N GLN A 64 -6.52 -10.48 -12.73
CA GLN A 64 -5.58 -10.91 -13.78
C GLN A 64 -4.31 -11.50 -13.18
N ASP A 65 -3.72 -10.83 -12.20
CA ASP A 65 -2.52 -11.30 -11.51
C ASP A 65 -2.77 -12.63 -10.78
N THR A 66 -3.92 -12.72 -10.11
CA THR A 66 -4.32 -13.96 -9.42
C THR A 66 -4.53 -15.11 -10.43
N ALA A 67 -5.16 -14.84 -11.57
CA ALA A 67 -5.36 -15.80 -12.65
C ALA A 67 -4.02 -16.23 -13.29
N ALA A 68 -3.02 -15.35 -13.30
CA ALA A 68 -1.65 -15.64 -13.74
C ALA A 68 -0.85 -16.47 -12.71
N GLY A 69 -1.41 -16.74 -11.53
CA GLY A 69 -0.79 -17.56 -10.49
C GLY A 69 -0.06 -16.76 -9.41
N HIS A 70 -0.12 -15.42 -9.46
CA HIS A 70 0.44 -14.59 -8.41
C HIS A 70 -0.49 -14.56 -7.18
N SER A 71 0.08 -14.64 -6.00
CA SER A 71 -0.68 -14.61 -4.75
C SER A 71 0.19 -14.11 -3.61
N GLY A 72 -0.44 -13.75 -2.52
CA GLY A 72 0.23 -13.43 -1.27
C GLY A 72 -0.63 -13.83 -0.08
N SER A 73 -0.02 -14.10 1.06
CA SER A 73 -0.73 -14.28 2.33
C SER A 73 -1.14 -12.95 2.94
N VAL A 74 -0.53 -11.86 2.50
CA VAL A 74 -0.91 -10.48 2.79
C VAL A 74 -1.03 -9.69 1.49
N VAL A 75 -2.02 -8.82 1.41
CA VAL A 75 -2.29 -7.98 0.24
C VAL A 75 -2.12 -6.51 0.60
N VAL A 76 -1.46 -5.74 -0.26
CA VAL A 76 -1.26 -4.30 -0.08
C VAL A 76 -1.75 -3.55 -1.32
N PHE A 77 -2.59 -2.54 -1.13
CA PHE A 77 -3.04 -1.64 -2.18
C PHE A 77 -2.44 -0.25 -1.98
N GLY A 78 -1.58 0.17 -2.90
CA GLY A 78 -0.94 1.49 -2.93
C GLY A 78 -1.53 2.35 -4.05
N LEU A 79 -2.78 2.79 -3.88
CA LEU A 79 -3.57 3.49 -4.90
C LEU A 79 -4.29 4.69 -4.30
N GLY A 80 -4.59 5.67 -5.15
CA GLY A 80 -5.40 6.82 -4.77
C GLY A 80 -4.82 8.17 -5.16
N THR A 81 -3.59 8.22 -5.72
CA THR A 81 -3.03 9.47 -6.25
C THR A 81 -3.63 9.86 -7.60
N ASN A 82 -4.24 8.90 -8.31
CA ASN A 82 -4.86 9.12 -9.61
C ASN A 82 -6.38 9.01 -9.51
N GLY A 83 -7.06 10.17 -9.56
CA GLY A 83 -8.50 10.24 -9.49
C GLY A 83 -9.06 10.25 -8.05
N VAL A 84 -10.32 10.58 -7.97
CA VAL A 84 -11.08 10.66 -6.71
C VAL A 84 -11.74 9.32 -6.45
N ILE A 85 -11.63 8.82 -5.24
CA ILE A 85 -12.44 7.69 -4.76
C ILE A 85 -13.86 8.23 -4.55
N SER A 86 -14.78 7.79 -5.40
CA SER A 86 -16.14 8.37 -5.46
C SER A 86 -17.02 7.91 -4.31
N ASN A 87 -16.80 6.68 -3.83
CA ASN A 87 -17.56 6.09 -2.73
C ASN A 87 -16.79 4.92 -2.10
N GLU A 88 -17.21 4.53 -0.90
CA GLU A 88 -16.58 3.42 -0.17
C GLU A 88 -16.71 2.05 -0.88
N GLN A 89 -17.69 1.89 -1.77
CA GLN A 89 -17.90 0.63 -2.47
C GLN A 89 -16.73 0.28 -3.41
N GLU A 90 -16.06 1.30 -3.96
CA GLU A 90 -14.86 1.09 -4.77
C GLU A 90 -13.74 0.43 -3.95
N VAL A 91 -13.59 0.83 -2.69
CA VAL A 91 -12.62 0.22 -1.77
C VAL A 91 -13.10 -1.16 -1.31
N GLN A 92 -14.40 -1.30 -1.01
CA GLN A 92 -14.97 -2.57 -0.55
C GLN A 92 -14.82 -3.68 -1.59
N GLN A 93 -14.97 -3.38 -2.89
CA GLN A 93 -14.77 -4.36 -3.96
C GLN A 93 -13.36 -4.97 -3.92
N LEU A 94 -12.33 -4.17 -3.68
CA LEU A 94 -10.96 -4.68 -3.52
C LEU A 94 -10.81 -5.57 -2.28
N ILE A 95 -11.44 -5.15 -1.16
CA ILE A 95 -11.41 -5.94 0.08
C ILE A 95 -12.05 -7.31 -0.14
N ASP A 96 -13.21 -7.36 -0.79
CA ASP A 96 -13.94 -8.60 -1.04
C ASP A 96 -13.13 -9.58 -1.91
N LEU A 97 -12.38 -9.08 -2.88
CA LEU A 97 -11.51 -9.89 -3.75
C LEU A 97 -10.38 -10.59 -2.99
N THR A 98 -9.93 -10.04 -1.86
CA THR A 98 -8.83 -10.65 -1.09
C THR A 98 -9.24 -11.90 -0.32
N GLY A 99 -10.56 -12.21 -0.28
CA GLY A 99 -11.06 -13.43 0.35
C GLY A 99 -10.79 -13.49 1.86
N GLY A 100 -10.76 -12.35 2.55
CA GLY A 100 -10.52 -12.26 3.98
C GLY A 100 -9.04 -12.31 4.39
N LYS A 101 -8.11 -12.30 3.44
CA LYS A 101 -6.68 -12.17 3.76
C LYS A 101 -6.39 -10.85 4.47
N PRO A 102 -5.35 -10.79 5.33
CA PRO A 102 -4.82 -9.51 5.80
C PRO A 102 -4.56 -8.57 4.64
N THR A 103 -5.21 -7.42 4.67
CA THR A 103 -5.20 -6.46 3.56
C THR A 103 -4.86 -5.07 4.10
N TYR A 104 -3.95 -4.39 3.44
CA TYR A 104 -3.60 -3.02 3.79
C TYR A 104 -3.89 -2.08 2.63
N PHE A 105 -4.38 -0.88 2.98
CA PHE A 105 -4.37 0.27 2.08
C PHE A 105 -3.35 1.29 2.58
N ILE A 106 -2.59 1.87 1.65
CA ILE A 106 -1.63 2.92 1.97
C ILE A 106 -2.32 4.27 1.74
N THR A 107 -2.27 5.16 2.75
CA THR A 107 -2.77 6.53 2.57
C THR A 107 -1.89 7.29 1.59
N ILE A 108 -2.48 8.22 0.87
CA ILE A 108 -1.78 9.00 -0.14
C ILE A 108 -1.26 10.34 0.41
N ARG A 109 -0.21 10.85 -0.20
CA ARG A 109 0.33 12.20 -0.03
C ARG A 109 0.30 12.93 -1.36
N MET A 110 -0.28 14.12 -1.40
CA MET A 110 -0.35 14.95 -2.60
C MET A 110 -0.63 16.43 -2.27
N PRO A 111 -0.25 17.37 -3.16
CA PRO A 111 -0.46 18.81 -2.94
C PRO A 111 -1.90 19.27 -3.25
N TYR A 112 -2.87 18.37 -3.25
CA TYR A 112 -4.29 18.67 -3.50
C TYR A 112 -5.12 18.26 -2.28
N PRO A 113 -5.23 19.15 -1.25
CA PRO A 113 -5.78 18.77 0.07
C PRO A 113 -7.18 18.16 0.04
N TRP A 114 -8.03 18.64 -0.87
CA TRP A 114 -9.39 18.10 -0.98
C TRP A 114 -9.40 16.64 -1.41
N GLN A 115 -8.66 16.31 -2.48
CA GLN A 115 -8.60 14.93 -2.99
C GLN A 115 -7.85 14.02 -2.00
N GLU A 116 -6.75 14.50 -1.43
CA GLU A 116 -6.00 13.78 -0.41
C GLU A 116 -6.89 13.41 0.78
N ASN A 117 -7.58 14.38 1.34
CA ASN A 117 -8.47 14.16 2.48
C ASN A 117 -9.63 13.25 2.15
N ASN A 118 -10.27 13.44 0.98
CA ASN A 118 -11.36 12.58 0.53
C ASN A 118 -10.92 11.12 0.42
N ASN A 119 -9.84 10.88 -0.34
CA ASN A 119 -9.39 9.52 -0.62
C ASN A 119 -8.88 8.83 0.65
N ASN A 120 -8.08 9.52 1.48
CA ASN A 120 -7.61 8.98 2.74
C ASN A 120 -8.75 8.66 3.72
N THR A 121 -9.81 9.48 3.73
CA THR A 121 -11.01 9.21 4.54
C THR A 121 -11.71 7.95 4.07
N MET A 122 -11.93 7.77 2.75
CA MET A 122 -12.57 6.57 2.20
C MET A 122 -11.80 5.30 2.55
N LEU A 123 -10.47 5.32 2.43
CA LEU A 123 -9.61 4.18 2.81
C LEU A 123 -9.73 3.86 4.30
N ARG A 124 -9.69 4.87 5.17
CA ARG A 124 -9.77 4.69 6.63
C ARG A 124 -11.14 4.19 7.08
N GLU A 125 -12.22 4.70 6.50
CA GLU A 125 -13.57 4.25 6.83
C GLU A 125 -13.81 2.80 6.39
N ALA A 126 -13.32 2.40 5.21
CA ALA A 126 -13.38 1.01 4.77
C ALA A 126 -12.59 0.08 5.73
N ALA A 127 -11.40 0.50 6.18
CA ALA A 127 -10.61 -0.28 7.13
C ALA A 127 -11.31 -0.45 8.49
N LYS A 128 -11.99 0.58 8.99
CA LYS A 128 -12.75 0.48 10.25
C LYS A 128 -13.88 -0.55 10.21
N LYS A 129 -14.46 -0.77 9.04
CA LYS A 129 -15.61 -1.67 8.84
C LYS A 129 -15.19 -3.13 8.58
N ASN A 130 -13.91 -3.38 8.29
CA ASN A 130 -13.41 -4.70 7.90
C ASN A 130 -12.28 -5.15 8.83
N LYS A 131 -12.47 -6.24 9.56
CA LYS A 131 -11.53 -6.74 10.57
C LYS A 131 -10.18 -7.19 10.01
N ASN A 132 -10.16 -7.61 8.74
CA ASN A 132 -8.96 -8.05 8.05
C ASN A 132 -8.24 -6.93 7.31
N VAL A 133 -8.66 -5.66 7.49
CA VAL A 133 -8.11 -4.51 6.78
C VAL A 133 -7.42 -3.56 7.74
N GLY A 134 -6.22 -3.13 7.36
CA GLY A 134 -5.42 -2.13 8.06
C GLY A 134 -5.03 -0.97 7.17
N ILE A 135 -4.56 0.09 7.80
CA ILE A 135 -4.03 1.29 7.13
C ILE A 135 -2.53 1.40 7.37
N ILE A 136 -1.77 1.58 6.31
CA ILE A 136 -0.37 2.01 6.33
C ILE A 136 -0.36 3.51 6.05
N ASP A 137 0.02 4.32 7.03
CA ASP A 137 -0.20 5.77 7.00
C ASP A 137 0.98 6.54 6.41
N TRP A 138 1.13 6.49 5.08
CA TRP A 138 2.14 7.29 4.38
C TRP A 138 1.92 8.79 4.53
N HIS A 139 0.66 9.25 4.53
CA HIS A 139 0.34 10.66 4.75
C HIS A 139 0.94 11.16 6.07
N GLY A 140 0.64 10.47 7.17
CA GLY A 140 1.17 10.85 8.48
C GLY A 140 2.67 10.59 8.64
N TYR A 141 3.19 9.51 8.03
CA TYR A 141 4.62 9.18 8.10
C TYR A 141 5.50 10.19 7.37
N SER A 142 5.02 10.71 6.24
CA SER A 142 5.74 11.73 5.45
C SER A 142 5.44 13.17 5.86
N GLU A 143 4.58 13.39 6.84
CA GLU A 143 4.27 14.73 7.33
C GLU A 143 5.50 15.38 7.95
N GLY A 144 5.83 16.60 7.49
CA GLY A 144 7.03 17.31 7.91
C GLY A 144 8.33 16.86 7.24
N HIS A 145 8.28 15.84 6.38
CA HIS A 145 9.41 15.25 5.67
C HIS A 145 9.38 15.54 4.18
N SER A 146 9.48 16.82 3.83
CA SER A 146 9.54 17.24 2.40
C SER A 146 10.74 16.64 1.66
N GLU A 147 11.79 16.25 2.38
CA GLU A 147 12.98 15.58 1.85
C GLU A 147 12.71 14.17 1.32
N TYR A 148 11.55 13.58 1.61
CA TYR A 148 11.14 12.28 1.07
C TYR A 148 10.49 12.36 -0.30
N LEU A 149 10.09 13.55 -0.74
CA LEU A 149 9.31 13.73 -1.96
C LEU A 149 10.11 14.48 -3.03
N ASN A 150 9.79 14.20 -4.28
CA ASN A 150 10.18 15.04 -5.39
C ASN A 150 9.44 16.39 -5.35
N ASP A 151 9.83 17.33 -6.19
CA ASP A 151 9.24 18.67 -6.26
C ASP A 151 7.74 18.69 -6.55
N ASP A 152 7.19 17.58 -7.05
CA ASP A 152 5.76 17.44 -7.30
C ASP A 152 4.91 17.20 -6.02
N GLY A 153 5.57 16.91 -4.90
CA GLY A 153 4.91 16.65 -3.62
C GLY A 153 4.07 15.35 -3.58
N ILE A 154 4.28 14.44 -4.54
CA ILE A 154 3.55 13.17 -4.68
C ILE A 154 4.51 11.97 -4.65
N HIS A 155 5.48 11.98 -5.58
CA HIS A 155 6.34 10.83 -5.79
C HIS A 155 7.53 10.84 -4.82
N PRO A 156 7.75 9.74 -4.09
CA PRO A 156 8.95 9.60 -3.28
C PRO A 156 10.22 9.68 -4.13
N ASN A 157 11.20 10.41 -3.66
CA ASN A 157 12.57 10.36 -4.16
C ASN A 157 13.30 9.16 -3.56
N MET A 158 14.62 9.02 -3.75
CA MET A 158 15.36 7.86 -3.24
C MET A 158 15.26 7.70 -1.71
N PRO A 159 15.51 8.72 -0.86
CA PRO A 159 15.26 8.61 0.58
C PRO A 159 13.81 8.26 0.92
N GLY A 160 12.85 8.87 0.21
CA GLY A 160 11.43 8.60 0.38
C GLY A 160 11.02 7.18 0.00
N ALA A 161 11.64 6.59 -1.02
CA ALA A 161 11.38 5.21 -1.41
C ALA A 161 11.81 4.21 -0.32
N TYR A 162 12.96 4.43 0.31
CA TYR A 162 13.40 3.64 1.47
C TYR A 162 12.48 3.84 2.67
N ALA A 163 12.07 5.07 2.96
CA ALA A 163 11.14 5.38 4.03
C ALA A 163 9.78 4.70 3.80
N TYR A 164 9.28 4.73 2.56
CA TYR A 164 8.03 4.09 2.16
C TYR A 164 8.09 2.56 2.34
N ALA A 165 9.15 1.91 1.87
CA ALA A 165 9.35 0.48 2.04
C ALA A 165 9.49 0.08 3.52
N THR A 166 10.23 0.88 4.32
CA THR A 166 10.38 0.68 5.76
C THR A 166 9.03 0.75 6.48
N MET A 167 8.21 1.74 6.16
CA MET A 167 6.88 1.89 6.74
C MET A 167 5.98 0.68 6.43
N ILE A 168 6.01 0.17 5.18
CA ILE A 168 5.28 -1.05 4.81
C ILE A 168 5.79 -2.23 5.63
N ARG A 169 7.12 -2.38 5.75
CA ARG A 169 7.73 -3.47 6.51
C ARG A 169 7.34 -3.42 7.99
N GLN A 170 7.35 -2.25 8.59
CA GLN A 170 6.92 -2.08 9.99
C GLN A 170 5.45 -2.47 10.19
N ALA A 171 4.58 -2.16 9.25
CA ALA A 171 3.17 -2.52 9.32
C ALA A 171 2.94 -4.03 9.15
N VAL A 172 3.71 -4.70 8.30
CA VAL A 172 3.52 -6.13 7.96
C VAL A 172 4.31 -7.05 8.89
N CYS A 173 5.53 -6.68 9.29
CA CYS A 173 6.42 -7.49 10.13
C CYS A 173 6.62 -6.93 11.55
N GLY A 174 6.16 -5.74 11.87
CA GLY A 174 6.33 -5.11 13.18
C GLY A 174 7.72 -4.55 13.46
N GLN A 175 8.60 -4.48 12.45
CA GLN A 175 10.02 -4.07 12.61
C GLN A 175 10.43 -3.09 11.50
#